data_e085b4248140d83ce9008c8e8ae3376b
#
_entry.id   e085b4248140d83ce9008c8e8ae3376b
#
_cell.length_a   1.000
_cell.length_b   1.000
_cell.length_c   1.000
_cell.angle_alpha   90.00
_cell.angle_beta   90.00
_cell.angle_gamma   90.00
#
_symmetry.space_group_name_H-M   'P 1'
#
loop_
_entity.id
_entity.type
_entity.pdbx_description
1 polymer ?
#
loop_
_entity_poly.entity_id
_entity_poly.type
_entity_poly.pdbx_seq_one_letter_code
_entity_poly.pdbx_strand_id
1 'polypeptide(L)'
;MELRLWKSAGIQPDPHGGWYRDLGQGMGATLNIATAMNAYTLSDRATWANFKNRQGLEILTEGDPALFNPYGSILVNPAKWPKVKYNDAKIWHEWLTSQAGLDAITSYRINGEELFFRIRKAPTN
;
A
#
# COMPACT_ATOMS: atom_id res chain seq x y z
N MET A 1 -7.16 -4.13 2.76
CA MET A 1 -6.63 -5.35 2.12
C MET A 1 -6.69 -6.53 3.07
N GLU A 2 -6.11 -6.47 4.24
CA GLU A 2 -6.00 -7.54 5.22
C GLU A 2 -7.34 -8.23 5.55
N LEU A 3 -8.37 -7.49 5.93
CA LEU A 3 -9.69 -8.05 6.23
C LEU A 3 -10.32 -8.84 5.06
N ARG A 4 -9.97 -8.46 3.81
CA ARG A 4 -10.39 -9.22 2.64
C ARG A 4 -9.71 -10.58 2.55
N LEU A 5 -8.43 -10.65 2.91
CA LEU A 5 -7.67 -11.90 2.94
C LEU A 5 -8.21 -12.83 4.02
N TRP A 6 -8.46 -12.31 5.22
CA TRP A 6 -9.09 -13.07 6.29
C TRP A 6 -10.44 -13.63 5.88
N LYS A 7 -11.27 -12.79 5.25
CA LYS A 7 -12.58 -13.22 4.74
C LYS A 7 -12.45 -14.35 3.69
N SER A 8 -11.48 -14.24 2.76
CA SER A 8 -11.26 -15.31 1.76
C SER A 8 -10.74 -16.60 2.37
N ALA A 9 -10.04 -16.52 3.50
CA ALA A 9 -9.60 -17.68 4.27
C ALA A 9 -10.71 -18.27 5.17
N GLY A 10 -11.91 -17.68 5.19
CA GLY A 10 -13.00 -18.10 6.07
C GLY A 10 -12.76 -17.77 7.55
N ILE A 11 -11.83 -16.86 7.84
CA ILE A 11 -11.44 -16.47 9.20
C ILE A 11 -11.99 -15.08 9.49
N GLN A 12 -12.62 -14.93 10.64
CA GLN A 12 -13.02 -13.62 11.17
C GLN A 12 -12.10 -13.27 12.33
N PRO A 13 -11.14 -12.34 12.13
CA PRO A 13 -10.22 -11.97 13.19
C PRO A 13 -10.96 -11.18 14.28
N ASP A 14 -10.71 -11.54 15.52
CA ASP A 14 -11.24 -10.86 16.70
C ASP A 14 -10.12 -10.00 17.32
N PRO A 15 -10.23 -8.66 17.30
CA PRO A 15 -9.23 -7.77 17.91
C PRO A 15 -9.03 -8.00 19.42
N HIS A 16 -10.00 -8.61 20.08
CA HIS A 16 -9.98 -8.93 21.50
C HIS A 16 -9.54 -10.37 21.79
N GLY A 17 -9.42 -11.20 20.75
CA GLY A 17 -9.13 -12.63 20.85
C GLY A 17 -7.68 -13.01 21.16
N GLY A 18 -6.80 -12.02 21.35
CA GLY A 18 -5.42 -12.22 21.80
C GLY A 18 -4.39 -12.53 20.69
N TRP A 19 -4.75 -13.25 19.64
CA TRP A 19 -3.85 -13.60 18.53
C TRP A 19 -3.83 -12.54 17.41
N TYR A 20 -4.93 -11.83 17.18
CA TYR A 20 -5.04 -10.74 16.21
C TYR A 20 -4.97 -9.40 16.91
N ARG A 21 -4.27 -8.45 16.30
CA ARG A 21 -4.10 -7.10 16.83
C ARG A 21 -4.35 -6.08 15.76
N ASP A 22 -5.42 -5.30 15.90
CA ASP A 22 -5.60 -4.07 15.12
C ASP A 22 -4.85 -2.94 15.85
N LEU A 23 -3.78 -2.47 15.24
CA LEU A 23 -2.87 -1.51 15.87
C LEU A 23 -3.30 -0.06 15.62
N GLY A 24 -4.18 0.20 14.64
CA GLY A 24 -4.56 1.56 14.24
C GLY A 24 -3.36 2.43 13.83
N GLN A 25 -2.24 1.82 13.39
CA GLN A 25 -0.99 2.49 13.09
C GLN A 25 -0.66 2.40 11.58
N GLY A 26 0.23 3.29 11.13
CA GLY A 26 0.80 3.19 9.78
C GLY A 26 1.74 1.98 9.65
N MET A 27 2.03 1.59 8.39
CA MET A 27 2.75 0.36 8.05
C MET A 27 4.13 0.25 8.72
N GLY A 28 4.92 1.34 8.77
CA GLY A 28 6.24 1.32 9.41
C GLY A 28 6.20 1.06 10.91
N ALA A 29 5.22 1.65 11.63
CA ALA A 29 5.01 1.39 13.05
C ALA A 29 4.53 -0.05 13.28
N THR A 30 3.64 -0.54 12.42
CA THR A 30 3.16 -1.94 12.44
C THR A 30 4.32 -2.92 12.27
N LEU A 31 5.25 -2.70 11.35
CA LEU A 31 6.45 -3.54 11.18
C LEU A 31 7.33 -3.55 12.44
N ASN A 32 7.54 -2.41 13.10
CA ASN A 32 8.30 -2.36 14.36
C ASN A 32 7.64 -3.18 15.47
N ILE A 33 6.32 -3.09 15.59
CA ILE A 33 5.56 -3.87 16.58
C ILE A 33 5.61 -5.36 16.23
N ALA A 34 5.44 -5.72 14.96
CA ALA A 34 5.55 -7.10 14.51
C ALA A 34 6.93 -7.70 14.79
N THR A 35 8.01 -6.92 14.57
CA THR A 35 9.37 -7.31 14.93
C THR A 35 9.50 -7.59 16.42
N ALA A 36 9.04 -6.67 17.27
CA ALA A 36 9.15 -6.79 18.73
C ALA A 36 8.33 -7.98 19.28
N MET A 37 7.23 -8.33 18.60
CA MET A 37 6.34 -9.43 18.99
C MET A 37 6.66 -10.76 18.31
N ASN A 38 7.61 -10.78 17.38
CA ASN A 38 7.85 -11.93 16.50
C ASN A 38 6.56 -12.41 15.81
N ALA A 39 5.81 -11.46 15.24
CA ALA A 39 4.48 -11.66 14.71
C ALA A 39 4.45 -11.59 13.18
N TYR A 40 3.42 -12.19 12.57
CA TYR A 40 3.13 -12.03 11.15
C TYR A 40 2.43 -10.69 10.88
N THR A 41 2.75 -10.07 9.74
CA THR A 41 2.07 -8.85 9.30
C THR A 41 2.08 -8.72 7.79
N LEU A 42 1.16 -7.92 7.24
CA LEU A 42 1.24 -7.47 5.86
C LEU A 42 2.09 -6.20 5.78
N SER A 43 2.83 -6.05 4.68
CA SER A 43 3.51 -4.80 4.36
C SER A 43 3.41 -4.50 2.87
N ASP A 44 3.40 -3.22 2.52
CA ASP A 44 3.70 -2.80 1.17
C ASP A 44 5.21 -2.91 0.90
N ARG A 45 5.57 -3.08 -0.38
CA ARG A 45 6.96 -3.30 -0.81
C ARG A 45 7.86 -2.11 -0.48
N ALA A 46 7.37 -0.87 -0.61
CA ALA A 46 8.17 0.32 -0.37
C ALA A 46 8.50 0.48 1.12
N THR A 47 7.54 0.25 2.00
CA THR A 47 7.77 0.27 3.45
C THR A 47 8.75 -0.82 3.85
N TRP A 48 8.58 -2.04 3.35
CA TRP A 48 9.52 -3.15 3.61
C TRP A 48 10.94 -2.85 3.12
N ALA A 49 11.11 -2.32 1.92
CA ALA A 49 12.43 -2.00 1.35
C ALA A 49 13.18 -0.95 2.19
N ASN A 50 12.46 0.01 2.80
CA ASN A 50 13.02 1.02 3.69
C ASN A 50 13.18 0.56 5.14
N PHE A 51 12.54 -0.53 5.53
CA PHE A 51 12.53 -0.99 6.91
C PHE A 51 13.87 -1.61 7.31
N LYS A 52 14.52 -1.03 8.32
CA LYS A 52 15.87 -1.43 8.76
C LYS A 52 15.85 -2.41 9.94
N ASN A 53 14.84 -2.30 10.81
CA ASN A 53 14.77 -3.08 12.06
C ASN A 53 14.11 -4.45 11.81
N ARG A 54 14.61 -5.21 10.83
CA ARG A 54 14.00 -6.48 10.41
C ARG A 54 14.18 -7.60 11.42
N GLN A 55 15.32 -7.62 12.11
CA GLN A 55 15.70 -8.72 13.01
C GLN A 55 15.45 -10.10 12.37
N GLY A 56 14.49 -10.88 12.89
CA GLY A 56 14.09 -12.17 12.34
C GLY A 56 12.94 -12.13 11.34
N LEU A 57 12.42 -10.94 10.96
CA LEU A 57 11.37 -10.85 9.96
C LEU A 57 11.91 -11.09 8.55
N GLU A 58 11.18 -11.90 7.78
CA GLU A 58 11.46 -12.20 6.38
C GLU A 58 10.16 -12.19 5.56
N ILE A 59 10.29 -12.09 4.24
CA ILE A 59 9.13 -12.21 3.34
C ILE A 59 8.79 -13.68 3.20
N LEU A 60 7.62 -14.07 3.66
CA LEU A 60 7.12 -15.44 3.54
C LEU A 60 6.29 -15.66 2.28
N THR A 61 5.59 -14.62 1.82
CA THR A 61 4.71 -14.69 0.64
C THR A 61 4.68 -13.36 -0.07
N GLU A 62 4.88 -13.37 -1.38
CA GLU A 62 4.71 -12.22 -2.26
C GLU A 62 4.21 -12.66 -3.65
N GLY A 63 3.77 -11.70 -4.48
CA GLY A 63 3.38 -11.95 -5.87
C GLY A 63 2.00 -12.59 -6.05
N ASP A 64 1.30 -12.97 -5.01
CA ASP A 64 -0.07 -13.49 -5.13
C ASP A 64 -1.01 -12.39 -5.63
N PRO A 65 -1.87 -12.66 -6.64
CA PRO A 65 -2.87 -11.70 -7.12
C PRO A 65 -3.80 -11.15 -6.04
N ALA A 66 -4.07 -11.90 -4.98
CA ALA A 66 -4.85 -11.45 -3.82
C ALA A 66 -4.16 -10.31 -3.06
N LEU A 67 -2.83 -10.18 -3.17
CA LEU A 67 -2.04 -9.12 -2.57
C LEU A 67 -1.95 -7.85 -3.44
N PHE A 68 -2.60 -7.84 -4.61
CA PHE A 68 -2.60 -6.67 -5.49
C PHE A 68 -3.15 -5.43 -4.79
N ASN A 69 -2.30 -4.40 -4.68
CA ASN A 69 -2.58 -3.16 -3.96
C ASN A 69 -2.49 -1.94 -4.89
N PRO A 70 -3.54 -1.63 -5.67
CA PRO A 70 -3.53 -0.50 -6.59
C PRO A 70 -3.60 0.82 -5.83
N TYR A 71 -2.81 1.78 -6.25
CA TYR A 71 -2.91 3.17 -5.81
C TYR A 71 -3.82 3.94 -6.76
N GLY A 72 -4.70 4.77 -6.19
CA GLY A 72 -5.60 5.63 -6.94
C GLY A 72 -5.41 7.09 -6.57
N SER A 73 -5.44 7.97 -7.56
CA SER A 73 -5.53 9.42 -7.34
C SER A 73 -6.97 9.87 -7.57
N ILE A 74 -7.57 10.51 -6.57
CA ILE A 74 -8.98 10.91 -6.58
C ILE A 74 -9.07 12.41 -6.26
N LEU A 75 -9.69 13.19 -7.15
CA LEU A 75 -9.98 14.59 -6.91
C LEU A 75 -11.18 14.77 -5.98
N VAL A 76 -11.03 15.61 -4.97
CA VAL A 76 -12.14 15.98 -4.10
C VAL A 76 -13.14 16.85 -4.88
N ASN A 77 -14.43 16.53 -4.76
CA ASN A 77 -15.49 17.27 -5.46
C ASN A 77 -15.65 18.70 -4.90
N PRO A 78 -15.33 19.74 -5.69
CA PRO A 78 -15.39 21.14 -5.23
C PRO A 78 -16.81 21.63 -4.98
N ALA A 79 -17.82 21.03 -5.63
CA ALA A 79 -19.23 21.39 -5.35
C ALA A 79 -19.67 20.96 -3.95
N LYS A 80 -19.10 19.86 -3.44
CA LYS A 80 -19.35 19.37 -2.07
C LYS A 80 -18.42 20.05 -1.05
N TRP A 81 -17.22 20.41 -1.46
CA TRP A 81 -16.18 20.97 -0.60
C TRP A 81 -15.55 22.21 -1.24
N PRO A 82 -16.22 23.40 -1.14
CA PRO A 82 -15.82 24.60 -1.90
C PRO A 82 -14.46 25.18 -1.52
N LYS A 83 -13.92 24.83 -0.35
CA LYS A 83 -12.63 25.35 0.14
C LYS A 83 -11.42 24.54 -0.36
N VAL A 84 -11.62 23.49 -1.15
CA VAL A 84 -10.48 22.70 -1.67
C VAL A 84 -9.75 23.48 -2.75
N LYS A 85 -8.43 23.33 -2.80
CA LYS A 85 -7.57 23.87 -3.85
C LYS A 85 -7.66 22.98 -5.10
N TYR A 86 -8.84 22.96 -5.72
CA TYR A 86 -9.16 22.04 -6.80
C TYR A 86 -8.21 22.16 -8.00
N ASN A 87 -7.87 23.37 -8.41
CA ASN A 87 -7.00 23.57 -9.58
C ASN A 87 -5.59 23.03 -9.34
N ASP A 88 -5.02 23.26 -8.14
CA ASP A 88 -3.70 22.72 -7.79
C ASP A 88 -3.72 21.19 -7.71
N ALA A 89 -4.76 20.65 -7.09
CA ALA A 89 -4.97 19.20 -7.00
C ALA A 89 -5.15 18.56 -8.39
N LYS A 90 -5.84 19.24 -9.31
CA LYS A 90 -6.03 18.79 -10.70
C LYS A 90 -4.71 18.74 -11.46
N ILE A 91 -3.87 19.76 -11.36
CA ILE A 91 -2.53 19.78 -11.99
C ILE A 91 -1.71 18.58 -11.49
N TRP A 92 -1.70 18.35 -10.19
CA TRP A 92 -1.00 17.20 -9.60
C TRP A 92 -1.56 15.86 -10.08
N HIS A 93 -2.88 15.71 -10.12
CA HIS A 93 -3.57 14.51 -10.59
C HIS A 93 -3.25 14.20 -12.07
N GLU A 94 -3.27 15.23 -12.93
CA GLU A 94 -2.95 15.11 -14.34
C GLU A 94 -1.46 14.74 -14.55
N TRP A 95 -0.57 15.33 -13.76
CA TRP A 95 0.85 14.97 -13.80
C TRP A 95 1.08 13.51 -13.38
N LEU A 96 0.47 13.05 -12.29
CA LEU A 96 0.60 11.66 -11.82
C LEU A 96 0.20 10.63 -12.89
N THR A 97 -0.75 10.97 -13.75
CA THR A 97 -1.25 10.09 -14.81
C THR A 97 -0.60 10.35 -16.18
N SER A 98 0.24 11.38 -16.28
CA SER A 98 1.02 11.68 -17.48
C SER A 98 2.17 10.69 -17.68
N GLN A 99 2.75 10.66 -18.91
CA GLN A 99 3.93 9.83 -19.19
C GLN A 99 5.09 10.20 -18.24
N ALA A 100 5.35 11.51 -18.05
CA ALA A 100 6.42 11.98 -17.18
C ALA A 100 6.23 11.56 -15.71
N GLY A 101 5.02 11.67 -15.18
CA GLY A 101 4.70 11.23 -13.83
C GLY A 101 4.84 9.71 -13.65
N LEU A 102 4.34 8.95 -14.63
CA LEU A 102 4.46 7.50 -14.63
C LEU A 102 5.93 7.05 -14.70
N ASP A 103 6.74 7.68 -15.54
CA ASP A 103 8.16 7.36 -15.67
C ASP A 103 8.91 7.71 -14.37
N ALA A 104 8.61 8.86 -13.75
CA ALA A 104 9.18 9.23 -12.46
C ALA A 104 8.85 8.20 -11.36
N ILE A 105 7.60 7.73 -11.29
CA ILE A 105 7.16 6.74 -10.30
C ILE A 105 7.82 5.38 -10.56
N THR A 106 7.81 4.91 -11.81
CA THR A 106 8.31 3.57 -12.13
C THR A 106 9.83 3.47 -12.23
N SER A 107 10.53 4.59 -12.36
CA SER A 107 12.00 4.63 -12.29
C SER A 107 12.55 4.69 -10.86
N TYR A 108 11.69 5.00 -9.88
CA TYR A 108 12.13 5.07 -8.49
C TYR A 108 12.53 3.70 -7.96
N ARG A 109 13.74 3.63 -7.36
CA ARG A 109 14.33 2.39 -6.84
C ARG A 109 14.83 2.59 -5.41
N ILE A 110 14.73 1.53 -4.62
CA ILE A 110 15.43 1.43 -3.34
C ILE A 110 16.31 0.19 -3.41
N ASN A 111 17.61 0.35 -3.22
CA ASN A 111 18.59 -0.73 -3.34
C ASN A 111 18.53 -1.47 -4.70
N GLY A 112 18.18 -0.77 -5.78
CA GLY A 112 18.00 -1.33 -7.12
C GLY A 112 16.64 -1.98 -7.38
N GLU A 113 15.80 -2.14 -6.36
CA GLU A 113 14.49 -2.78 -6.46
C GLU A 113 13.41 -1.79 -6.91
N GLU A 114 12.57 -2.20 -7.86
CA GLU A 114 11.37 -1.47 -8.28
C GLU A 114 10.26 -1.63 -7.26
N LEU A 115 9.69 -0.50 -6.83
CA LEU A 115 8.69 -0.48 -5.76
C LEU A 115 7.27 -0.26 -6.26
N PHE A 116 7.14 0.43 -7.39
CA PHE A 116 5.84 0.79 -7.97
C PHE A 116 5.80 0.36 -9.43
N PHE A 117 4.71 -0.26 -9.83
CA PHE A 117 4.52 -0.82 -11.15
C PHE A 117 3.35 -0.15 -11.86
N ARG A 118 3.49 0.10 -13.16
CA ARG A 118 2.39 0.59 -13.99
C ARG A 118 1.33 -0.49 -14.12
N ILE A 119 0.09 -0.16 -13.76
CA ILE A 119 -1.06 -1.01 -14.07
C ILE A 119 -1.30 -0.91 -15.57
N ARG A 120 -1.06 -1.99 -16.30
CA ARG A 120 -1.50 -2.09 -17.69
C ARG A 120 -3.00 -2.30 -17.68
N LYS A 121 -3.77 -1.39 -18.34
CA LYS A 121 -5.16 -1.70 -18.66
C LYS A 121 -5.16 -3.00 -19.47
N ALA A 122 -5.99 -3.96 -19.08
CA ALA A 122 -6.27 -5.07 -19.95
C ALA A 122 -6.75 -4.52 -21.29
N PRO A 123 -6.35 -5.08 -22.44
CA PRO A 123 -6.89 -4.67 -23.72
C PRO A 123 -8.41 -4.78 -23.63
N THR A 124 -9.10 -3.68 -23.89
CA THR A 124 -10.55 -3.68 -24.08
C THR A 124 -10.82 -4.43 -25.37
N ASN A 125 -11.34 -5.65 -25.25
CA ASN A 125 -11.93 -6.36 -26.39
C ASN A 125 -13.15 -5.60 -26.91
#